data_b1dd3c09a58dec9418d95dbbe63d5551
#
_entry.id   b1dd3c09a58dec9418d95dbbe63d5551
#
_cell.length_a   1.000
_cell.length_b   1.000
_cell.length_c   1.000
_cell.angle_alpha   90.00
_cell.angle_beta   90.00
_cell.angle_gamma   90.00
#
_symmetry.space_group_name_H-M   'P 1'
#
loop_
_entity.id
_entity.type
_entity.pdbx_description
1 polymer ?
#
loop_
_entity_poly.entity_id
_entity_poly.type
_entity_poly.pdbx_seq_one_letter_code
_entity_poly.pdbx_strand_id
1 'polypeptide(L)'
;GDILLMRELDIYPDETAGELSERLALLGATVLRDTLERLQRGELIAIPQDSLKATRCGRIEKENARIDFSKSSVEIHNLVRGMNPDPCAYAMIGGEPLNIWRTKLCETGNPAAHTGECVIADPKKGLFVATADGLIEVTELQFRGAKRMDAKAALNGRNLKGCFLT
;
A
#
# COMPACT_ATOMS: atom_id res chain seq x y z
N GLY A 1 19.56 -18.97 -10.24
CA GLY A 1 21.02 -18.90 -10.34
C GLY A 1 21.66 -18.43 -9.05
N ASP A 2 22.98 -18.48 -8.97
CA ASP A 2 23.74 -18.07 -7.78
C ASP A 2 23.76 -16.57 -7.62
N ILE A 3 23.87 -16.10 -6.37
CA ILE A 3 23.96 -14.69 -6.04
C ILE A 3 25.40 -14.22 -6.26
N LEU A 4 25.59 -13.19 -7.07
CA LEU A 4 26.89 -12.58 -7.32
C LEU A 4 27.18 -11.38 -6.40
N LEU A 5 26.18 -10.54 -6.17
CA LEU A 5 26.25 -9.39 -5.28
C LEU A 5 24.84 -9.10 -4.73
N MET A 6 24.76 -8.67 -3.49
CA MET A 6 23.51 -8.29 -2.83
C MET A 6 23.68 -6.97 -2.08
N ARG A 7 22.65 -6.16 -2.07
CA ARG A 7 22.52 -4.96 -1.26
C ARG A 7 21.12 -4.92 -0.66
N GLU A 8 21.00 -4.43 0.55
CA GLU A 8 19.76 -4.27 1.28
C GLU A 8 19.28 -2.83 1.22
N LEU A 9 17.96 -2.66 1.30
CA LEU A 9 17.29 -1.39 1.34
C LEU A 9 16.13 -1.48 2.33
N ASP A 10 16.04 -0.52 3.26
CA ASP A 10 14.93 -0.45 4.21
C ASP A 10 13.64 -0.05 3.51
N ILE A 11 12.54 -0.67 3.91
CA ILE A 11 11.18 -0.28 3.49
C ILE A 11 10.62 0.65 4.56
N TYR A 12 10.30 1.89 4.19
CA TYR A 12 9.76 2.87 5.15
C TYR A 12 8.28 2.58 5.47
N PRO A 13 7.82 2.97 6.68
CA PRO A 13 6.47 2.62 7.16
C PRO A 13 5.33 3.05 6.22
N ASP A 14 5.40 4.25 5.65
CA ASP A 14 4.37 4.81 4.77
C ASP A 14 4.74 4.73 3.27
N GLU A 15 5.86 4.09 2.93
CA GLU A 15 6.35 3.99 1.57
C GLU A 15 5.47 3.08 0.73
N THR A 16 5.08 3.54 -0.46
CA THR A 16 4.31 2.73 -1.41
C THR A 16 5.21 1.81 -2.23
N ALA A 17 4.60 0.77 -2.82
CA ALA A 17 5.32 -0.13 -3.73
C ALA A 17 5.95 0.62 -4.92
N GLY A 18 5.29 1.66 -5.43
CA GLY A 18 5.84 2.51 -6.49
C GLY A 18 7.10 3.25 -6.06
N GLU A 19 7.05 3.92 -4.90
CA GLU A 19 8.20 4.65 -4.34
C GLU A 19 9.38 3.72 -4.04
N LEU A 20 9.11 2.55 -3.43
CA LEU A 20 10.11 1.53 -3.20
C LEU A 20 10.72 1.02 -4.51
N SER A 21 9.90 0.80 -5.54
CA SER A 21 10.35 0.34 -6.86
C SER A 21 11.32 1.33 -7.52
N GLU A 22 11.05 2.63 -7.41
CA GLU A 22 11.96 3.68 -7.91
C GLU A 22 13.31 3.65 -7.19
N ARG A 23 13.31 3.52 -5.86
CA ARG A 23 14.54 3.40 -5.05
C ARG A 23 15.32 2.14 -5.38
N LEU A 24 14.61 1.00 -5.55
CA LEU A 24 15.23 -0.25 -5.95
C LEU A 24 15.83 -0.19 -7.35
N ALA A 25 15.20 0.51 -8.29
CA ALA A 25 15.74 0.69 -9.64
C ALA A 25 17.09 1.45 -9.63
N LEU A 26 17.19 2.52 -8.83
CA LEU A 26 18.44 3.29 -8.67
C LEU A 26 19.54 2.45 -8.00
N LEU A 27 19.19 1.74 -6.92
CA LEU A 27 20.12 0.84 -6.25
C LEU A 27 20.56 -0.28 -7.18
N GLY A 28 19.61 -0.89 -7.90
CA GLY A 28 19.86 -1.99 -8.84
C GLY A 28 20.84 -1.59 -9.97
N ALA A 29 20.70 -0.40 -10.53
CA ALA A 29 21.62 0.12 -11.52
C ALA A 29 23.08 0.24 -10.97
N THR A 30 23.19 0.70 -9.73
CA THR A 30 24.51 0.80 -9.05
C THR A 30 25.09 -0.59 -8.79
N VAL A 31 24.29 -1.49 -8.25
CA VAL A 31 24.71 -2.88 -7.95
C VAL A 31 25.11 -3.62 -9.23
N LEU A 32 24.35 -3.43 -10.32
CA LEU A 32 24.69 -4.04 -11.61
C LEU A 32 26.06 -3.57 -12.13
N ARG A 33 26.32 -2.27 -12.11
CA ARG A 33 27.61 -1.71 -12.51
C ARG A 33 28.75 -2.29 -11.67
N ASP A 34 28.62 -2.27 -10.34
CA ASP A 34 29.63 -2.79 -9.42
C ASP A 34 29.86 -4.31 -9.66
N THR A 35 28.80 -5.05 -9.96
CA THR A 35 28.88 -6.48 -10.26
C THR A 35 29.68 -6.72 -11.55
N LEU A 36 29.41 -5.96 -12.61
CA LEU A 36 30.11 -6.10 -13.89
C LEU A 36 31.61 -5.76 -13.76
N GLU A 37 31.95 -4.68 -13.06
CA GLU A 37 33.33 -4.29 -12.80
C GLU A 37 34.11 -5.37 -12.02
N ARG A 38 33.50 -5.94 -10.97
CA ARG A 38 34.11 -7.00 -10.18
C ARG A 38 34.22 -8.30 -10.96
N LEU A 39 33.20 -8.61 -11.80
CA LEU A 39 33.23 -9.79 -12.66
C LEU A 39 34.42 -9.74 -13.64
N GLN A 40 34.66 -8.57 -14.27
CA GLN A 40 35.79 -8.37 -15.16
C GLN A 40 37.17 -8.54 -14.48
N ARG A 41 37.24 -8.24 -13.18
CA ARG A 41 38.44 -8.41 -12.38
C ARG A 41 38.59 -9.81 -11.78
N GLY A 42 37.62 -10.69 -11.97
CA GLY A 42 37.61 -12.03 -11.35
C GLY A 42 37.47 -12.01 -9.83
N GLU A 43 36.85 -10.95 -9.27
CA GLU A 43 36.72 -10.74 -7.82
C GLU A 43 35.41 -11.28 -7.22
N LEU A 44 34.54 -11.88 -8.05
CA LEU A 44 33.26 -12.40 -7.59
C LEU A 44 33.31 -13.87 -7.23
N ILE A 45 32.71 -14.19 -6.10
CA ILE A 45 32.42 -15.57 -5.69
C ILE A 45 30.91 -15.75 -5.74
N ALA A 46 30.44 -16.67 -6.59
CA ALA A 46 29.04 -17.00 -6.69
C ALA A 46 28.58 -17.77 -5.44
N ILE A 47 27.49 -17.33 -4.84
CA ILE A 47 26.89 -17.93 -3.62
C ILE A 47 25.63 -18.68 -4.03
N PRO A 48 25.55 -20.02 -3.86
CA PRO A 48 24.36 -20.79 -4.13
C PRO A 48 23.16 -20.33 -3.29
N GLN A 49 21.98 -20.26 -3.90
CA GLN A 49 20.75 -19.97 -3.17
C GLN A 49 20.27 -21.20 -2.39
N ASP A 50 19.76 -20.97 -1.19
CA ASP A 50 19.14 -22.01 -0.37
C ASP A 50 17.72 -22.31 -0.88
N SER A 51 17.54 -23.43 -1.58
CA SER A 51 16.26 -23.85 -2.14
C SER A 51 15.18 -24.13 -1.07
N LEU A 52 15.58 -24.41 0.18
CA LEU A 52 14.65 -24.66 1.27
C LEU A 52 13.98 -23.37 1.76
N LYS A 53 14.58 -22.21 1.46
CA LYS A 53 14.02 -20.88 1.77
C LYS A 53 13.23 -20.28 0.61
N ALA A 54 13.08 -21.02 -0.49
CA ALA A 54 12.34 -20.51 -1.64
C ALA A 54 10.85 -20.41 -1.32
N THR A 55 10.27 -19.24 -1.59
CA THR A 55 8.83 -18.97 -1.51
C THR A 55 8.28 -18.67 -2.90
N ARG A 56 6.98 -18.93 -3.09
CA ARG A 56 6.30 -18.61 -4.34
C ARG A 56 5.22 -17.57 -4.08
N CYS A 57 5.15 -16.57 -4.95
CA CYS A 57 4.07 -15.60 -4.97
C CYS A 57 3.36 -15.70 -6.31
N GLY A 58 2.02 -15.67 -6.30
CA GLY A 58 1.21 -15.57 -7.51
C GLY A 58 1.25 -14.15 -8.09
N ARG A 59 0.65 -13.99 -9.28
CA ARG A 59 0.41 -12.67 -9.85
C ARG A 59 -0.60 -11.94 -8.99
N ILE A 60 -0.38 -10.65 -8.78
CA ILE A 60 -1.34 -9.77 -8.12
C ILE A 60 -2.43 -9.41 -9.14
N GLU A 61 -3.68 -9.77 -8.83
CA GLU A 61 -4.86 -9.45 -9.62
C GLU A 61 -5.65 -8.33 -8.92
N LYS A 62 -6.58 -7.71 -9.66
CA LYS A 62 -7.37 -6.58 -9.15
C LYS A 62 -8.18 -6.96 -7.89
N GLU A 63 -8.66 -8.18 -7.83
CA GLU A 63 -9.43 -8.73 -6.71
C GLU A 63 -8.62 -8.75 -5.42
N ASN A 64 -7.29 -8.95 -5.51
CA ASN A 64 -6.39 -8.91 -4.35
C ASN A 64 -6.26 -7.52 -3.74
N ALA A 65 -6.62 -6.47 -4.49
CA ALA A 65 -6.57 -5.08 -4.04
C ALA A 65 -7.87 -4.61 -3.37
N ARG A 66 -8.89 -5.47 -3.25
CA ARG A 66 -10.11 -5.14 -2.52
C ARG A 66 -9.82 -5.09 -1.02
N ILE A 67 -10.23 -3.99 -0.39
CA ILE A 67 -10.03 -3.79 1.04
C ILE A 67 -11.10 -4.56 1.81
N ASP A 68 -10.66 -5.34 2.79
CA ASP A 68 -11.49 -5.99 3.80
C ASP A 68 -11.34 -5.25 5.13
N PHE A 69 -12.33 -4.44 5.49
CA PHE A 69 -12.30 -3.66 6.73
C PHE A 69 -12.44 -4.50 8.01
N SER A 70 -12.72 -5.81 7.89
CA SER A 70 -12.66 -6.74 9.02
C SER A 70 -11.22 -7.07 9.45
N LYS A 71 -10.23 -6.58 8.72
CA LYS A 71 -8.80 -6.66 9.06
C LYS A 71 -8.37 -5.52 9.96
N SER A 72 -7.18 -5.65 10.54
CA SER A 72 -6.56 -4.59 11.33
C SER A 72 -6.19 -3.36 10.50
N SER A 73 -6.10 -2.21 11.14
CA SER A 73 -5.66 -0.96 10.51
C SER A 73 -4.30 -1.11 9.84
N VAL A 74 -3.38 -1.87 10.46
CA VAL A 74 -2.03 -2.13 9.92
C VAL A 74 -2.09 -2.99 8.66
N GLU A 75 -2.91 -4.05 8.63
CA GLU A 75 -3.08 -4.88 7.44
C GLU A 75 -3.68 -4.09 6.28
N ILE A 76 -4.68 -3.26 6.55
CA ILE A 76 -5.30 -2.40 5.53
C ILE A 76 -4.31 -1.35 5.02
N HIS A 77 -3.56 -0.69 5.92
CA HIS A 77 -2.53 0.27 5.54
C HIS A 77 -1.47 -0.38 4.64
N ASN A 78 -1.00 -1.57 5.02
CA ASN A 78 -0.02 -2.33 4.24
C ASN A 78 -0.57 -2.77 2.87
N LEU A 79 -1.86 -3.16 2.79
CA LEU A 79 -2.51 -3.45 1.51
C LEU A 79 -2.52 -2.21 0.62
N VAL A 80 -2.99 -1.06 1.15
CA VAL A 80 -3.10 0.19 0.37
C VAL A 80 -1.74 0.62 -0.17
N ARG A 81 -0.72 0.69 0.67
CA ARG A 81 0.62 1.10 0.23
C ARG A 81 1.27 0.09 -0.71
N GLY A 82 1.02 -1.23 -0.49
CA GLY A 82 1.55 -2.30 -1.32
C GLY A 82 0.91 -2.39 -2.72
N MET A 83 -0.34 -1.94 -2.85
CA MET A 83 -1.07 -1.91 -4.13
C MET A 83 -0.95 -0.56 -4.87
N ASN A 84 -0.20 0.40 -4.35
CA ASN A 84 -0.04 1.71 -4.96
C ASN A 84 1.28 1.78 -5.77
N PRO A 85 1.27 2.07 -7.08
CA PRO A 85 0.14 2.63 -7.84
C PRO A 85 -0.79 1.61 -8.52
N ASP A 86 -0.38 0.37 -8.69
CA ASP A 86 -1.10 -0.64 -9.46
C ASP A 86 -1.16 -1.97 -8.72
N PRO A 87 -2.35 -2.61 -8.63
CA PRO A 87 -3.65 -2.29 -9.23
C PRO A 87 -4.47 -1.20 -8.51
N CYS A 88 -3.95 -0.56 -7.48
CA CYS A 88 -4.58 0.37 -6.55
C CYS A 88 -5.64 -0.30 -5.66
N ALA A 89 -5.52 -0.15 -4.35
CA ALA A 89 -6.49 -0.68 -3.41
C ALA A 89 -7.84 0.02 -3.57
N TYR A 90 -8.94 -0.73 -3.38
CA TYR A 90 -10.27 -0.18 -3.53
C TYR A 90 -11.27 -0.79 -2.55
N ALA A 91 -12.33 -0.03 -2.31
CA ALA A 91 -13.54 -0.48 -1.62
C ALA A 91 -14.77 -0.11 -2.44
N MET A 92 -15.92 -0.63 -2.08
CA MET A 92 -17.19 -0.25 -2.71
C MET A 92 -17.92 0.75 -1.82
N ILE A 93 -18.49 1.79 -2.42
CA ILE A 93 -19.36 2.76 -1.76
C ILE A 93 -20.63 2.96 -2.59
N GLY A 94 -21.79 2.66 -2.01
CA GLY A 94 -23.06 2.79 -2.76
C GLY A 94 -23.11 1.96 -4.05
N GLY A 95 -22.38 0.84 -4.10
CA GLY A 95 -22.27 -0.03 -5.28
C GLY A 95 -21.23 0.39 -6.33
N GLU A 96 -20.54 1.51 -6.13
CA GLU A 96 -19.50 2.00 -7.03
C GLU A 96 -18.10 1.86 -6.41
N PRO A 97 -17.05 1.58 -7.22
CA PRO A 97 -15.69 1.48 -6.71
C PRO A 97 -15.14 2.86 -6.30
N LEU A 98 -14.51 2.86 -5.13
CA LEU A 98 -13.73 3.95 -4.58
C LEU A 98 -12.28 3.49 -4.45
N ASN A 99 -11.38 4.00 -5.25
CA ASN A 99 -9.96 3.73 -5.11
C ASN A 99 -9.41 4.50 -3.91
N ILE A 100 -8.62 3.80 -3.09
CA ILE A 100 -7.95 4.35 -1.92
C ILE A 100 -6.45 4.33 -2.18
N TRP A 101 -5.89 5.52 -2.35
CA TRP A 101 -4.51 5.70 -2.76
C TRP A 101 -3.55 5.78 -1.58
N ARG A 102 -3.98 6.43 -0.49
CA ARG A 102 -3.16 6.55 0.71
C ARG A 102 -4.01 6.51 1.96
N THR A 103 -3.45 5.93 2.99
CA THR A 103 -4.03 5.87 4.34
C THR A 103 -2.97 6.27 5.36
N LYS A 104 -3.40 6.55 6.58
CA LYS A 104 -2.55 6.80 7.73
C LYS A 104 -3.07 6.03 8.93
N LEU A 105 -2.17 5.44 9.69
CA LEU A 105 -2.52 4.77 10.95
C LEU A 105 -2.92 5.82 12.00
N CYS A 106 -3.92 5.49 12.79
CA CYS A 106 -4.44 6.33 13.87
C CYS A 106 -4.19 5.63 15.21
N GLU A 107 -3.82 6.41 16.22
CA GLU A 107 -3.66 5.88 17.60
C GLU A 107 -5.01 5.68 18.31
N THR A 108 -6.09 6.26 17.78
CA THR A 108 -7.41 6.23 18.41
C THR A 108 -8.25 5.07 17.89
N GLY A 109 -8.52 4.11 18.76
CA GLY A 109 -9.52 3.07 18.51
C GLY A 109 -10.94 3.63 18.61
N ASN A 110 -11.87 3.06 17.83
CA ASN A 110 -13.30 3.26 18.03
C ASN A 110 -14.00 1.92 18.15
N PRO A 111 -14.14 1.39 19.35
CA PRO A 111 -14.68 0.06 19.58
C PRO A 111 -16.18 -0.11 19.30
N ALA A 112 -16.91 0.98 19.06
CA ALA A 112 -18.38 0.96 18.94
C ALA A 112 -18.89 1.03 17.49
N ALA A 113 -18.01 1.26 16.49
CA ALA A 113 -18.40 1.38 15.09
C ALA A 113 -18.36 0.03 14.36
N HIS A 114 -19.19 -0.11 13.35
CA HIS A 114 -19.15 -1.28 12.46
C HIS A 114 -17.97 -1.14 11.47
N THR A 115 -17.27 -2.23 11.22
CA THR A 115 -16.15 -2.25 10.25
C THR A 115 -16.60 -1.75 8.88
N GLY A 116 -15.80 -0.89 8.27
CA GLY A 116 -16.14 -0.22 7.02
C GLY A 116 -16.99 1.05 7.16
N GLU A 117 -17.48 1.38 8.37
CA GLU A 117 -18.24 2.60 8.59
C GLU A 117 -17.33 3.84 8.53
N CYS A 118 -17.73 4.84 7.76
CA CYS A 118 -17.12 6.17 7.74
C CYS A 118 -17.54 6.94 9.01
N VAL A 119 -16.81 6.76 10.09
CA VAL A 119 -17.13 7.31 11.43
C VAL A 119 -16.96 8.82 11.48
N ILE A 120 -15.89 9.30 10.88
CA ILE A 120 -15.60 10.73 10.73
C ILE A 120 -15.45 11.00 9.24
N ALA A 121 -16.23 11.93 8.73
CA ALA A 121 -16.13 12.46 7.37
C ALA A 121 -16.37 13.95 7.42
N ASP A 122 -15.30 14.71 7.68
CA ASP A 122 -15.31 16.15 7.91
C ASP A 122 -14.17 16.82 7.14
N PRO A 123 -14.44 17.88 6.34
CA PRO A 123 -13.39 18.52 5.53
C PRO A 123 -12.19 19.06 6.35
N LYS A 124 -12.38 19.35 7.64
CA LYS A 124 -11.31 19.83 8.50
C LYS A 124 -10.59 18.69 9.23
N LYS A 125 -11.34 17.67 9.66
CA LYS A 125 -10.82 16.54 10.43
C LYS A 125 -10.25 15.44 9.55
N GLY A 126 -10.90 15.10 8.43
CA GLY A 126 -10.53 14.02 7.53
C GLY A 126 -11.60 12.95 7.37
N LEU A 127 -11.22 11.85 6.70
CA LEU A 127 -12.06 10.67 6.50
C LEU A 127 -11.47 9.51 7.30
N PHE A 128 -12.21 9.07 8.31
CA PHE A 128 -11.80 7.95 9.18
C PHE A 128 -12.81 6.81 9.05
N VAL A 129 -12.29 5.63 8.78
CA VAL A 129 -13.08 4.42 8.57
C VAL A 129 -12.78 3.41 9.67
N ALA A 130 -13.81 2.76 10.19
CA ALA A 130 -13.68 1.74 11.21
C ALA A 130 -13.07 0.46 10.64
N THR A 131 -12.15 -0.12 11.40
CA THR A 131 -11.46 -1.39 11.12
C THR A 131 -11.71 -2.37 12.26
N ALA A 132 -11.15 -3.57 12.19
CA ALA A 132 -11.30 -4.57 13.25
C ALA A 132 -10.73 -4.10 14.62
N ASP A 133 -9.69 -3.27 14.61
CA ASP A 133 -8.94 -2.87 15.80
C ASP A 133 -8.96 -1.36 16.10
N GLY A 134 -9.68 -0.56 15.29
CA GLY A 134 -9.73 0.87 15.50
C GLY A 134 -10.20 1.66 14.29
N LEU A 135 -9.50 2.74 13.98
CA LEU A 135 -9.76 3.62 12.85
C LEU A 135 -8.55 3.71 11.94
N ILE A 136 -8.81 3.83 10.64
CA ILE A 136 -7.80 4.20 9.65
C ILE A 136 -8.19 5.51 8.97
N GLU A 137 -7.26 6.46 8.85
CA GLU A 137 -7.48 7.68 8.07
C GLU A 137 -7.22 7.41 6.59
N VAL A 138 -8.21 7.67 5.74
CA VAL A 138 -8.03 7.74 4.29
C VAL A 138 -7.60 9.15 3.95
N THR A 139 -6.39 9.31 3.41
CA THR A 139 -5.82 10.63 3.09
C THR A 139 -5.96 11.00 1.62
N GLU A 140 -5.91 10.00 0.72
CA GLU A 140 -6.12 10.19 -0.72
C GLU A 140 -7.04 9.13 -1.30
N LEU A 141 -7.96 9.56 -2.13
CA LEU A 141 -8.97 8.71 -2.75
C LEU A 141 -9.30 9.13 -4.19
N GLN A 142 -10.04 8.26 -4.89
CA GLN A 142 -10.52 8.56 -6.23
C GLN A 142 -11.87 7.88 -6.46
N PHE A 143 -12.90 8.67 -6.66
CA PHE A 143 -14.21 8.16 -7.10
C PHE A 143 -14.16 7.74 -8.57
N ARG A 144 -15.03 6.83 -8.95
CA ARG A 144 -15.19 6.41 -10.35
C ARG A 144 -15.40 7.61 -11.26
N GLY A 145 -14.59 7.69 -12.33
CA GLY A 145 -14.66 8.78 -13.31
C GLY A 145 -14.14 10.14 -12.84
N ALA A 146 -13.65 10.25 -11.59
CA ALA A 146 -13.05 11.47 -11.05
C ALA A 146 -11.51 11.39 -11.07
N LYS A 147 -10.86 12.52 -10.75
CA LYS A 147 -9.41 12.55 -10.51
C LYS A 147 -9.09 12.09 -9.09
N ARG A 148 -7.89 11.56 -8.90
CA ARG A 148 -7.29 11.34 -7.58
C ARG A 148 -7.23 12.68 -6.83
N MET A 149 -7.62 12.68 -5.56
CA MET A 149 -7.70 13.89 -4.74
C MET A 149 -7.48 13.60 -3.26
N ASP A 150 -7.13 14.62 -2.53
CA ASP A 150 -7.10 14.61 -1.07
C ASP A 150 -8.51 14.32 -0.50
N ALA A 151 -8.58 13.50 0.54
CA ALA A 151 -9.86 13.09 1.13
C ALA A 151 -10.63 14.26 1.74
N LYS A 152 -9.95 15.23 2.39
CA LYS A 152 -10.61 16.42 2.94
C LYS A 152 -11.20 17.29 1.84
N ALA A 153 -10.49 17.40 0.70
CA ALA A 153 -11.00 18.10 -0.48
C ALA A 153 -12.26 17.42 -1.05
N ALA A 154 -12.28 16.10 -1.10
CA ALA A 154 -13.43 15.31 -1.55
C ALA A 154 -14.67 15.54 -0.66
N LEU A 155 -14.48 15.71 0.65
CA LEU A 155 -15.54 15.91 1.63
C LEU A 155 -16.22 17.28 1.55
N ASN A 156 -15.62 18.29 0.87
CA ASN A 156 -16.30 19.56 0.63
C ASN A 156 -17.53 19.43 -0.28
N GLY A 157 -17.54 18.42 -1.15
CA GLY A 157 -18.65 18.20 -2.10
C GLY A 157 -19.45 16.93 -1.82
N ARG A 158 -19.09 16.14 -0.81
CA ARG A 158 -19.72 14.81 -0.55
C ARG A 158 -19.82 14.56 0.95
N ASN A 159 -21.00 14.18 1.39
CA ASN A 159 -21.20 13.70 2.76
C ASN A 159 -21.04 12.18 2.80
N LEU A 160 -19.96 11.71 3.39
CA LEU A 160 -19.67 10.28 3.54
C LEU A 160 -19.89 9.78 4.98
N LYS A 161 -20.29 10.64 5.92
CA LYS A 161 -20.50 10.28 7.32
C LYS A 161 -21.61 9.23 7.45
N GLY A 162 -21.31 8.11 8.12
CA GLY A 162 -22.22 6.98 8.27
C GLY A 162 -22.40 6.12 7.01
N CYS A 163 -21.73 6.42 5.90
CA CYS A 163 -21.63 5.51 4.76
C CYS A 163 -20.74 4.32 5.11
N PHE A 164 -20.98 3.19 4.42
CA PHE A 164 -20.18 1.98 4.56
C PHE A 164 -19.33 1.76 3.32
N LEU A 165 -18.06 1.48 3.56
CA LEU A 165 -17.11 0.95 2.58
C LEU A 165 -17.07 -0.57 2.72
N THR A 166 -17.27 -1.30 1.61
CA THR A 166 -17.32 -2.78 1.58
C THR A 166 -16.40 -3.38 0.51
#